data_6044c499b47a813a7a6e1a59661877f7
#
_entry.id   6044c499b47a813a7a6e1a59661877f7
#
_cell.length_a   1.000
_cell.length_b   1.000
_cell.length_c   1.000
_cell.angle_alpha   90.00
_cell.angle_beta   90.00
_cell.angle_gamma   90.00
#
_symmetry.space_group_name_H-M   'P 1'
#
loop_
_entity.id
_entity.type
_entity.pdbx_description
1 polymer ?
#
loop_
_entity_poly.entity_id
_entity_poly.type
_entity_poly.pdbx_seq_one_letter_code
_entity_poly.pdbx_strand_id
1 'polypeptide(L)' 'MTIGDRLNRIIMEQDITKTEFAHRLGVTENYIYILTGNSRNANKTKVISPMLAKVIALEFGYDPDWVLNGDGEK' A
#
# COMPACT_ATOMS: atom_id res chain seq x y z
N MET A 1 9.22 6.07 6.75
CA MET A 1 8.37 4.95 6.36
C MET A 1 8.26 4.87 4.85
N THR A 2 8.58 3.72 4.27
CA THR A 2 8.44 3.54 2.83
C THR A 2 7.00 3.23 2.48
N ILE A 3 6.68 3.27 1.18
CA ILE A 3 5.34 2.88 0.73
C ILE A 3 5.06 1.42 1.12
N GLY A 4 6.08 0.57 1.03
CA GLY A 4 5.92 -0.83 1.43
C GLY A 4 5.57 -0.96 2.90
N ASP A 5 6.21 -0.18 3.74
CA ASP A 5 5.93 -0.19 5.19
C ASP A 5 4.49 0.24 5.45
N ARG A 6 4.03 1.28 4.76
CA ARG A 6 2.67 1.77 4.96
C ARG A 6 1.63 0.75 4.50
N LEU A 7 1.86 0.13 3.35
CA LEU A 7 0.93 -0.89 2.87
C LEU A 7 0.91 -2.12 3.76
N ASN A 8 2.07 -2.54 4.25
CA ASN A 8 2.14 -3.65 5.21
C ASN A 8 1.39 -3.32 6.49
N ARG A 9 1.48 -2.08 6.93
CA ARG A 9 0.76 -1.64 8.13
C ARG A 9 -0.75 -1.72 7.92
N ILE A 10 -1.22 -1.27 6.76
CA ILE A 10 -2.65 -1.36 6.45
C ILE A 10 -3.11 -2.81 6.45
N ILE A 11 -2.35 -3.67 5.79
CA ILE A 11 -2.68 -5.08 5.69
C ILE A 11 -2.77 -5.71 7.07
N MET A 12 -1.82 -5.37 7.94
CA MET A 12 -1.80 -5.90 9.30
C MET A 12 -2.97 -5.37 10.12
N GLU A 13 -3.24 -4.07 10.02
CA GLU A 13 -4.32 -3.46 10.79
C GLU A 13 -5.70 -3.95 10.35
N GLN A 14 -5.84 -4.25 9.06
CA GLN A 14 -7.09 -4.77 8.53
C GLN A 14 -7.23 -6.28 8.72
N ASP A 15 -6.16 -6.93 9.16
CA ASP A 15 -6.14 -8.37 9.39
C ASP A 15 -6.52 -9.15 8.13
N ILE A 16 -5.91 -8.79 7.03
CA ILE A 16 -6.14 -9.43 5.73
C ILE A 16 -4.80 -9.89 5.16
N THR A 17 -4.88 -10.69 4.10
CA THR A 17 -3.68 -11.13 3.40
C THR A 17 -3.34 -10.16 2.28
N LYS A 18 -2.12 -10.27 1.75
CA LYS A 18 -1.74 -9.49 0.57
C LYS A 18 -2.61 -9.83 -0.64
N THR A 19 -3.00 -11.09 -0.74
CA THR A 19 -3.90 -11.54 -1.79
C THR A 19 -5.25 -10.83 -1.70
N GLU A 20 -5.81 -10.76 -0.52
CA GLU A 20 -7.07 -10.07 -0.28
C GLU A 20 -6.92 -8.58 -0.58
N PHE A 21 -5.82 -8.00 -0.13
CA PHE A 21 -5.55 -6.58 -0.35
C PHE A 21 -5.52 -6.26 -1.84
N ALA A 22 -4.77 -7.06 -2.61
CA ALA A 22 -4.70 -6.89 -4.06
C ALA A 22 -6.06 -7.05 -4.71
N HIS A 23 -6.81 -8.05 -4.28
CA HIS A 23 -8.13 -8.33 -4.83
C HIS A 23 -9.07 -7.15 -4.63
N ARG A 24 -9.07 -6.57 -3.43
CA ARG A 24 -9.94 -5.44 -3.13
C ARG A 24 -9.59 -4.19 -3.92
N LEU A 25 -8.33 -4.03 -4.26
CA LEU A 25 -7.87 -2.87 -5.02
C LEU A 25 -7.97 -3.08 -6.53
N GLY A 26 -8.23 -4.31 -6.97
CA GLY A 26 -8.30 -4.60 -8.39
C GLY A 26 -6.93 -4.63 -9.06
N VAL A 27 -5.88 -4.93 -8.31
CA VAL A 27 -4.53 -5.05 -8.84
C VAL A 27 -4.03 -6.48 -8.67
N THR A 28 -2.92 -6.80 -9.32
CA THR A 28 -2.36 -8.14 -9.21
C THR A 28 -1.69 -8.33 -7.86
N GLU A 29 -1.70 -9.56 -7.39
CA GLU A 29 -1.02 -9.94 -6.16
C GLU A 29 0.46 -9.67 -6.28
N ASN A 30 1.03 -9.97 -7.45
CA ASN A 30 2.45 -9.75 -7.70
C ASN A 30 2.82 -8.28 -7.53
N TYR A 31 1.97 -7.37 -7.98
CA TYR A 31 2.20 -5.95 -7.82
C TYR A 31 2.32 -5.57 -6.35
N ILE A 32 1.42 -6.11 -5.51
CA ILE A 32 1.46 -5.84 -4.08
C ILE A 32 2.72 -6.44 -3.44
N TYR A 33 3.13 -7.64 -3.86
CA TYR A 33 4.36 -8.22 -3.34
C TYR A 33 5.58 -7.39 -3.70
N ILE A 34 5.60 -6.83 -4.90
CA ILE A 34 6.70 -5.94 -5.30
C ILE A 34 6.72 -4.69 -4.44
N LEU A 35 5.56 -4.08 -4.20
CA LEU A 35 5.49 -2.86 -3.41
C LEU A 35 5.85 -3.07 -1.94
N THR A 36 5.47 -4.21 -1.38
CA THR A 36 5.64 -4.48 0.05
C THR A 36 6.83 -5.38 0.35
N GLY A 37 7.46 -5.93 -0.67
CA GLY A 37 8.52 -6.89 -0.47
C GLY A 37 9.81 -6.25 0.00
N ASN A 38 10.64 -7.06 0.65
CA ASN A 38 11.95 -6.63 1.09
C ASN A 38 13.01 -7.06 0.08
N SER A 39 12.65 -7.08 -1.17
CA SER A 39 13.56 -7.45 -2.22
C SER A 39 14.78 -6.53 -2.19
N ARG A 40 15.95 -7.10 -2.35
CA ARG A 40 17.16 -6.30 -2.47
C ARG A 40 17.12 -5.39 -3.66
N ASN A 41 16.32 -5.76 -4.63
CA ASN A 41 16.13 -4.95 -5.80
C ASN A 41 14.99 -3.96 -5.63
N ALA A 42 14.47 -3.88 -4.42
CA ALA A 42 13.45 -2.92 -4.13
C ALA A 42 14.02 -1.54 -4.38
N ASN A 43 13.51 -0.90 -5.37
CA ASN A 43 13.97 0.42 -5.68
C ASN A 43 13.60 1.38 -4.59
N LYS A 44 14.55 2.23 -4.28
CA LYS A 44 14.35 3.27 -3.29
C LYS A 44 13.25 4.22 -3.69
N THR A 45 12.88 4.20 -4.96
CA THR A 45 11.92 5.14 -5.52
C THR A 45 10.57 4.52 -5.80
N LYS A 46 10.26 3.41 -5.15
CA LYS A 46 8.93 2.84 -5.29
C LYS A 46 7.87 3.82 -4.84
N VAL A 47 6.95 4.09 -5.73
CA VAL A 47 5.84 4.99 -5.43
C VAL A 47 4.59 4.40 -6.04
N ILE A 48 3.44 4.80 -5.52
CA ILE A 48 2.16 4.45 -6.11
C ILE A 48 1.56 5.71 -6.70
N SER A 49 0.61 5.52 -7.60
CA SER A 49 -0.07 6.67 -8.19
C SER A 49 -0.98 7.32 -7.15
N PRO A 50 -1.21 8.63 -7.26
CA PRO A 50 -2.18 9.29 -6.38
C PRO A 50 -3.56 8.67 -6.45
N MET A 51 -3.95 8.17 -7.61
CA MET A 51 -5.24 7.52 -7.77
C MET A 51 -5.32 6.25 -6.95
N LEU A 52 -4.27 5.44 -6.97
CA LEU A 52 -4.25 4.21 -6.18
C LEU A 52 -4.27 4.53 -4.69
N ALA A 53 -3.56 5.58 -4.28
CA ALA A 53 -3.58 6.01 -2.88
C ALA A 53 -5.00 6.38 -2.45
N LYS A 54 -5.75 7.05 -3.32
CA LYS A 54 -7.13 7.39 -3.02
C LYS A 54 -8.02 6.15 -2.92
N VAL A 55 -7.81 5.18 -3.80
CA VAL A 55 -8.58 3.94 -3.75
C VAL A 55 -8.33 3.22 -2.44
N ILE A 56 -7.06 3.12 -2.04
CA ILE A 56 -6.70 2.48 -0.78
C ILE A 56 -7.35 3.21 0.39
N ALA A 57 -7.27 4.53 0.39
CA ALA A 57 -7.83 5.34 1.46
C ALA A 57 -9.34 5.14 1.59
N LEU A 58 -10.03 5.14 0.46
CA LEU A 58 -11.48 4.97 0.46
C LEU A 58 -11.89 3.56 0.86
N GLU A 59 -11.16 2.57 0.37
CA GLU A 59 -11.49 1.17 0.63
C GLU A 59 -11.31 0.81 2.10
N PHE A 60 -10.27 1.33 2.72
CA PHE A 60 -9.88 0.92 4.08
C PHE A 60 -10.01 2.02 5.13
N GLY A 61 -10.39 3.22 4.73
CA GLY A 61 -10.63 4.30 5.68
C GLY A 61 -9.38 5.02 6.17
N TYR A 62 -8.44 5.23 5.29
CA TYR A 62 -7.20 5.95 5.62
C TYR A 62 -7.15 7.31 4.94
N ASP A 63 -6.19 8.13 5.38
CA ASP A 63 -5.94 9.43 4.76
C ASP A 63 -5.13 9.22 3.49
N PRO A 64 -5.59 9.72 2.33
CA PRO A 64 -4.86 9.55 1.07
C PRO A 64 -3.44 10.12 1.12
N ASP A 65 -3.24 11.25 1.78
CA ASP A 65 -1.91 11.84 1.88
C ASP A 65 -0.97 10.97 2.69
N TRP A 66 -1.48 10.33 3.74
CA TRP A 66 -0.66 9.41 4.50
C TRP A 66 -0.29 8.19 3.66
N VAL A 67 -1.25 7.66 2.90
CA VAL A 67 -0.99 6.49 2.06
C VAL A 67 0.05 6.82 0.99
N LEU A 68 -0.09 7.98 0.36
CA LEU A 68 0.79 8.36 -0.75
C LEU A 68 2.18 8.77 -0.29
N ASN A 69 2.25 9.61 0.72
CA ASN A 69 3.50 10.27 1.12
C ASN A 69 3.94 9.97 2.54
N GLY A 70 3.09 9.39 3.34
CA GLY A 70 3.38 9.19 4.76
C GLY A 70 3.18 10.45 5.58
N ASP A 71 2.54 11.45 5.02
CA ASP A 71 2.29 12.72 5.69
C ASP A 71 0.93 12.68 6.39
N GLY A 72 0.85 13.38 7.51
CA GLY A 72 -0.41 13.48 8.22
C GLY A 72 -0.72 12.23 9.02
N GLU A 73 -1.95 12.10 9.40
CA GLU A 73 -2.41 10.97 10.19
C GLU A 73 -3.12 9.96 9.32
N LYS A 74 -2.95 8.69 9.69
CA LYS A 74 -3.67 7.66 9.01
C LYS A 74 -5.16 7.82 9.29
#